data_612b252679440fca5dd9af5e0a80651e
#
_entry.id   612b252679440fca5dd9af5e0a80651e
#
_cell.length_a   1.000
_cell.length_b   1.000
_cell.length_c   1.000
_cell.angle_alpha   90.00
_cell.angle_beta   90.00
_cell.angle_gamma   90.00
#
_symmetry.space_group_name_H-M   'P 1'
#
loop_
_entity.id
_entity.type
_entity.pdbx_description
1 polymer ?
#
loop_
_entity_poly.entity_id
_entity_poly.type
_entity_poly.pdbx_seq_one_letter_code
_entity_poly.pdbx_strand_id
1 'polypeptide(L)'
;MSNGTVRNEAIAPNAQRLLWAGFLAILAAGIGFGIRGGILANWAAEFGFTGAQLGAIGGAGFTGFCFGIIIGGVVVDKIGYGKLVVAAFLFHVLSAFITFAATGGQSQNTAYLFLYIGTFVFALANGTLEAVANPLVSTLFPHNRTHYLNILHASWPAGLVLGGLVGWILGEGMQVGWKIQLGLFLVPTVLYGVAFFGQSFPKSEASAKGLSVGQMLQEVGILGALVACLLVGLFFKEQLGGILGFFTGNPFFASAAWGYLAWAVALGLLVVVGIKTNFSVGSLLLFVLFLTHALVGAVELGTDGWIQNITGNILTPAQGKILFVFTSLLMFSLRFCADFIEKRLNISPIGLLFICSMLGFIGLRMVSGIETFAGAMIALAVYAVGKTFFWPTMLAVVGDRFPRTGAIAMSIMGGIGMMSAGLLGGPGLGYAKDRFTAEHLMTTSPAIYETYKAPVPSRFLFLDEVTGLDGTKLSAAQTAPARTPDQQTVADASIIGDRETLKADSYIPLVMAVVYALLFLYFKSIGGYKTVRIDAPVQAVTAR
;
A
#
# COMPACT_ATOMS: atom_id res chain seq x y z
N MET A 1 -6.85 47.18 -9.08
CA MET A 1 -5.76 46.20 -8.95
C MET A 1 -5.50 45.99 -7.48
N SER A 2 -6.23 45.09 -6.82
CA SER A 2 -5.99 44.72 -5.43
C SER A 2 -5.19 43.42 -5.43
N ASN A 3 -3.93 43.50 -5.02
CA ASN A 3 -3.11 42.36 -4.68
C ASN A 3 -3.76 41.59 -3.52
N GLY A 4 -4.71 40.73 -3.83
CA GLY A 4 -5.20 39.73 -2.90
C GLY A 4 -4.14 38.66 -2.71
N THR A 5 -3.27 38.83 -1.73
CA THR A 5 -2.55 37.71 -1.13
C THR A 5 -3.62 36.72 -0.68
N VAL A 6 -3.78 35.63 -1.43
CA VAL A 6 -4.56 34.48 -0.97
C VAL A 6 -3.86 33.99 0.29
N ARG A 7 -4.35 34.42 1.46
CA ARG A 7 -3.95 33.86 2.74
C ARG A 7 -4.27 32.36 2.66
N ASN A 8 -3.26 31.54 2.83
CA ASN A 8 -3.38 30.11 3.16
C ASN A 8 -4.04 30.02 4.57
N GLU A 9 -5.32 30.29 4.65
CA GLU A 9 -6.04 30.25 5.92
C GLU A 9 -6.29 28.79 6.27
N ALA A 10 -5.39 28.25 7.07
CA ALA A 10 -5.65 27.04 7.83
C ALA A 10 -6.88 27.29 8.72
N ILE A 11 -7.83 26.34 8.73
CA ILE A 11 -9.10 26.49 9.49
C ILE A 11 -8.87 26.56 11.01
N ALA A 12 -7.72 26.07 11.51
CA ALA A 12 -7.42 26.00 12.93
C ALA A 12 -6.05 26.62 13.26
N PRO A 13 -5.90 27.32 14.41
CA PRO A 13 -4.62 27.93 14.81
C PRO A 13 -3.48 26.93 14.97
N ASN A 14 -3.77 25.68 15.33
CA ASN A 14 -2.80 24.59 15.52
C ASN A 14 -2.64 23.68 14.28
N ALA A 15 -3.13 24.10 13.10
CA ALA A 15 -3.14 23.27 11.89
C ALA A 15 -1.74 22.76 11.50
N GLN A 16 -0.72 23.60 11.57
CA GLN A 16 0.66 23.19 11.27
C GLN A 16 1.17 22.14 12.25
N ARG A 17 0.87 22.28 13.54
CA ARG A 17 1.24 21.27 14.53
C ARG A 17 0.55 19.93 14.27
N LEU A 18 -0.74 19.95 13.93
CA LEU A 18 -1.50 18.74 13.59
C LEU A 18 -0.98 18.07 12.29
N LEU A 19 -0.59 18.86 11.29
CA LEU A 19 0.04 18.36 10.07
C LEU A 19 1.34 17.59 10.38
N TRP A 20 2.24 18.23 11.15
CA TRP A 20 3.52 17.61 11.50
C TRP A 20 3.37 16.43 12.47
N ALA A 21 2.38 16.46 13.35
CA ALA A 21 2.03 15.31 14.18
C ALA A 21 1.55 14.12 13.31
N GLY A 22 0.72 14.38 12.30
CA GLY A 22 0.32 13.38 11.30
C GLY A 22 1.51 12.87 10.48
N PHE A 23 2.42 13.77 10.08
CA PHE A 23 3.67 13.41 9.40
C PHE A 23 4.51 12.44 10.24
N LEU A 24 4.73 12.73 11.51
CA LEU A 24 5.46 11.86 12.44
C LEU A 24 4.77 10.50 12.64
N ALA A 25 3.43 10.49 12.63
CA ALA A 25 2.64 9.27 12.75
C ALA A 25 2.84 8.34 11.54
N ILE A 26 2.79 8.86 10.31
CA ILE A 26 3.04 8.07 9.10
C ILE A 26 4.54 7.76 8.94
N LEU A 27 5.43 8.62 9.44
CA LEU A 27 6.87 8.34 9.51
C LEU A 27 7.15 7.10 10.37
N ALA A 28 6.47 6.94 11.52
CA ALA A 28 6.59 5.75 12.36
C ALA A 28 6.18 4.47 11.61
N ALA A 29 5.12 4.57 10.81
CA ALA A 29 4.69 3.49 9.94
C ALA A 29 5.78 3.13 8.91
N GLY A 30 6.30 4.11 8.17
CA GLY A 30 7.34 3.90 7.16
C GLY A 30 8.62 3.31 7.75
N ILE A 31 9.11 3.81 8.89
CA ILE A 31 10.28 3.26 9.59
C ILE A 31 10.03 1.81 9.99
N GLY A 32 8.88 1.53 10.61
CA GLY A 32 8.56 0.18 11.05
C GLY A 32 8.42 -0.83 9.91
N PHE A 33 7.89 -0.42 8.75
CA PHE A 33 7.85 -1.24 7.54
C PHE A 33 9.26 -1.43 6.96
N GLY A 34 10.05 -0.36 6.84
CA GLY A 34 11.41 -0.42 6.31
C GLY A 34 12.32 -1.33 7.12
N ILE A 35 12.29 -1.23 8.46
CA ILE A 35 13.07 -2.11 9.34
C ILE A 35 12.60 -3.56 9.22
N ARG A 36 11.28 -3.82 9.25
CA ARG A 36 10.75 -5.20 9.13
C ARG A 36 11.20 -5.86 7.83
N GLY A 37 11.17 -5.15 6.72
CA GLY A 37 11.69 -5.65 5.44
C GLY A 37 13.17 -6.05 5.55
N GLY A 38 13.99 -5.27 6.26
CA GLY A 38 15.43 -5.52 6.45
C GLY A 38 15.75 -6.70 7.38
N ILE A 39 14.90 -6.99 8.39
CA ILE A 39 15.19 -8.02 9.40
C ILE A 39 14.54 -9.39 9.12
N LEU A 40 13.89 -9.60 7.97
CA LEU A 40 13.28 -10.90 7.64
C LEU A 40 14.31 -12.03 7.62
N ALA A 41 15.52 -11.77 7.13
CA ALA A 41 16.61 -12.74 7.14
C ALA A 41 17.04 -13.12 8.57
N ASN A 42 17.02 -12.17 9.51
CA ASN A 42 17.30 -12.45 10.92
C ASN A 42 16.25 -13.38 11.52
N TRP A 43 14.97 -13.17 11.21
CA TRP A 43 13.89 -14.05 11.67
C TRP A 43 13.98 -15.44 11.03
N ALA A 44 14.35 -15.52 9.75
CA ALA A 44 14.61 -16.82 9.11
C ALA A 44 15.71 -17.60 9.83
N ALA A 45 16.83 -16.93 10.13
CA ALA A 45 17.98 -17.55 10.80
C ALA A 45 17.69 -17.94 12.26
N GLU A 46 17.02 -17.07 13.04
CA GLU A 46 16.76 -17.30 14.46
C GLU A 46 15.66 -18.36 14.71
N PHE A 47 14.60 -18.36 13.88
CA PHE A 47 13.41 -19.19 14.10
C PHE A 47 13.24 -20.32 13.07
N GLY A 48 14.06 -20.40 12.05
CA GLY A 48 13.96 -21.41 10.99
C GLY A 48 12.75 -21.24 10.07
N PHE A 49 12.26 -20.00 9.89
CA PHE A 49 11.07 -19.76 9.05
C PHE A 49 11.33 -19.96 7.56
N THR A 50 10.34 -20.53 6.89
CA THR A 50 10.31 -20.62 5.44
C THR A 50 10.00 -19.25 4.80
N GLY A 51 10.29 -19.09 3.51
CA GLY A 51 9.93 -17.90 2.75
C GLY A 51 8.42 -17.60 2.78
N ALA A 52 7.58 -18.65 2.73
CA ALA A 52 6.12 -18.51 2.84
C ALA A 52 5.68 -17.96 4.20
N GLN A 53 6.29 -18.42 5.29
CA GLN A 53 6.01 -17.89 6.64
C GLN A 53 6.43 -16.44 6.79
N LEU A 54 7.60 -16.07 6.28
CA LEU A 54 8.07 -14.68 6.28
C LEU A 54 7.17 -13.78 5.41
N GLY A 55 6.76 -14.27 4.24
CA GLY A 55 5.81 -13.60 3.38
C GLY A 55 4.45 -13.37 4.05
N ALA A 56 3.96 -14.36 4.82
CA ALA A 56 2.71 -14.22 5.57
C ALA A 56 2.82 -13.19 6.71
N ILE A 57 3.95 -13.16 7.45
CA ILE A 57 4.21 -12.10 8.44
C ILE A 57 4.23 -10.72 7.77
N GLY A 58 4.89 -10.59 6.61
CA GLY A 58 4.87 -9.35 5.82
C GLY A 58 3.46 -8.97 5.37
N GLY A 59 2.68 -9.94 4.89
CA GLY A 59 1.29 -9.78 4.48
C GLY A 59 0.35 -9.29 5.58
N ALA A 60 0.61 -9.69 6.85
CA ALA A 60 -0.10 -9.17 8.02
C ALA A 60 0.00 -7.64 8.13
N GLY A 61 1.09 -7.06 7.61
CA GLY A 61 1.30 -5.61 7.53
C GLY A 61 0.27 -4.89 6.65
N PHE A 62 -0.11 -5.47 5.52
CA PHE A 62 -1.12 -4.86 4.63
C PHE A 62 -2.54 -5.08 5.16
N THR A 63 -2.83 -6.26 5.68
CA THR A 63 -4.18 -6.60 6.16
C THR A 63 -4.53 -5.87 7.44
N GLY A 64 -3.64 -5.82 8.43
CA GLY A 64 -3.85 -5.03 9.65
C GLY A 64 -4.07 -3.55 9.33
N PHE A 65 -3.31 -3.01 8.37
CA PHE A 65 -3.46 -1.63 7.92
C PHE A 65 -4.85 -1.37 7.31
N CYS A 66 -5.29 -2.24 6.41
CA CYS A 66 -6.62 -2.14 5.81
C CYS A 66 -7.73 -2.12 6.86
N PHE A 67 -7.71 -3.04 7.82
CA PHE A 67 -8.70 -3.05 8.90
C PHE A 67 -8.63 -1.78 9.76
N GLY A 68 -7.41 -1.32 10.11
CA GLY A 68 -7.23 -0.09 10.87
C GLY A 68 -7.82 1.13 10.19
N ILE A 69 -7.54 1.32 8.89
CA ILE A 69 -7.99 2.51 8.16
C ILE A 69 -9.50 2.48 7.88
N ILE A 70 -10.08 1.33 7.51
CA ILE A 70 -11.53 1.24 7.25
C ILE A 70 -12.33 1.38 8.55
N ILE A 71 -12.00 0.60 9.59
CA ILE A 71 -12.71 0.68 10.87
C ILE A 71 -12.54 2.07 11.47
N GLY A 72 -11.30 2.58 11.50
CA GLY A 72 -11.00 3.91 11.99
C GLY A 72 -11.83 4.98 11.28
N GLY A 73 -11.88 4.95 9.94
CA GLY A 73 -12.62 5.91 9.14
C GLY A 73 -14.14 5.91 9.34
N VAL A 74 -14.72 4.72 9.57
CA VAL A 74 -16.17 4.61 9.86
C VAL A 74 -16.52 5.18 11.23
N VAL A 75 -15.62 5.05 12.22
CA VAL A 75 -15.91 5.45 13.60
C VAL A 75 -15.37 6.83 13.98
N VAL A 76 -14.40 7.38 13.22
CA VAL A 76 -13.68 8.60 13.60
C VAL A 76 -14.59 9.82 13.77
N ASP A 77 -15.55 9.99 12.88
CA ASP A 77 -16.50 11.12 12.96
C ASP A 77 -17.46 11.01 14.16
N LYS A 78 -17.65 9.79 14.71
CA LYS A 78 -18.48 9.54 15.89
C LYS A 78 -17.69 9.67 17.20
N ILE A 79 -16.48 9.08 17.27
CA ILE A 79 -15.70 8.99 18.52
C ILE A 79 -14.65 10.07 18.63
N GLY A 80 -14.30 10.74 17.52
CA GLY A 80 -13.35 11.85 17.43
C GLY A 80 -11.90 11.41 17.16
N TYR A 81 -11.15 12.26 16.48
CA TYR A 81 -9.76 12.03 16.10
C TYR A 81 -8.84 11.71 17.27
N GLY A 82 -8.94 12.47 18.37
CA GLY A 82 -8.05 12.33 19.52
C GLY A 82 -8.09 10.94 20.15
N LYS A 83 -9.29 10.33 20.29
CA LYS A 83 -9.42 8.98 20.87
C LYS A 83 -8.80 7.91 19.96
N LEU A 84 -8.91 8.07 18.65
CA LEU A 84 -8.27 7.15 17.69
C LEU A 84 -6.74 7.28 17.70
N VAL A 85 -6.21 8.51 17.85
CA VAL A 85 -4.76 8.71 18.03
C VAL A 85 -4.26 7.97 19.27
N VAL A 86 -4.97 8.07 20.40
CA VAL A 86 -4.63 7.32 21.63
C VAL A 86 -4.68 5.82 21.39
N ALA A 87 -5.74 5.31 20.74
CA ALA A 87 -5.86 3.88 20.43
C ALA A 87 -4.70 3.40 19.54
N ALA A 88 -4.36 4.15 18.49
CA ALA A 88 -3.26 3.81 17.61
C ALA A 88 -1.90 3.86 18.32
N PHE A 89 -1.67 4.84 19.19
CA PHE A 89 -0.47 4.90 20.04
C PHE A 89 -0.34 3.64 20.91
N LEU A 90 -1.43 3.24 21.58
CA LEU A 90 -1.46 2.04 22.40
C LEU A 90 -1.23 0.77 21.55
N PHE A 91 -1.80 0.68 20.35
CA PHE A 91 -1.55 -0.43 19.44
C PHE A 91 -0.09 -0.50 18.97
N HIS A 92 0.57 0.65 18.69
CA HIS A 92 1.99 0.67 18.39
C HIS A 92 2.84 0.12 19.53
N VAL A 93 2.59 0.60 20.76
CA VAL A 93 3.29 0.13 21.95
C VAL A 93 3.01 -1.35 22.18
N LEU A 94 1.75 -1.79 22.12
CA LEU A 94 1.34 -3.19 22.26
C LEU A 94 2.01 -4.09 21.21
N SER A 95 2.09 -3.61 19.96
CA SER A 95 2.73 -4.37 18.87
C SER A 95 4.21 -4.65 19.16
N ALA A 96 4.92 -3.67 19.77
CA ALA A 96 6.30 -3.85 20.17
C ALA A 96 6.44 -4.95 21.23
N PHE A 97 5.61 -4.90 22.29
CA PHE A 97 5.62 -5.95 23.35
C PHE A 97 5.34 -7.34 22.78
N ILE A 98 4.31 -7.46 21.92
CA ILE A 98 3.97 -8.74 21.29
C ILE A 98 5.13 -9.24 20.43
N THR A 99 5.69 -8.38 19.55
CA THR A 99 6.79 -8.77 18.66
C THR A 99 8.04 -9.16 19.44
N PHE A 100 8.39 -8.43 20.50
CA PHE A 100 9.58 -8.70 21.32
C PHE A 100 9.44 -9.92 22.22
N ALA A 101 8.22 -10.41 22.44
CA ALA A 101 7.97 -11.68 23.14
C ALA A 101 8.44 -12.90 22.33
N ALA A 102 8.68 -12.76 21.01
CA ALA A 102 9.32 -13.82 20.22
C ALA A 102 10.80 -13.98 20.65
N THR A 103 11.19 -15.21 21.04
CA THR A 103 12.55 -15.53 21.48
C THR A 103 13.00 -16.88 20.91
N GLY A 104 14.31 -17.05 20.64
CA GLY A 104 14.88 -18.25 20.04
C GLY A 104 14.71 -19.55 20.88
N GLY A 105 14.31 -19.45 22.16
CA GLY A 105 14.03 -20.61 22.99
C GLY A 105 12.60 -21.16 22.91
N GLN A 106 11.74 -20.53 22.11
CA GLN A 106 10.34 -20.92 21.92
C GLN A 106 10.17 -21.89 20.74
N SER A 107 9.01 -22.58 20.69
CA SER A 107 8.66 -23.33 19.48
C SER A 107 8.51 -22.39 18.28
N GLN A 108 8.86 -22.88 17.08
CA GLN A 108 8.72 -22.13 15.83
C GLN A 108 7.30 -21.54 15.66
N ASN A 109 6.26 -22.34 15.96
CA ASN A 109 4.87 -21.88 15.87
C ASN A 109 4.55 -20.73 16.85
N THR A 110 5.10 -20.77 18.07
CA THR A 110 4.91 -19.70 19.06
C THR A 110 5.59 -18.41 18.60
N ALA A 111 6.83 -18.49 18.16
CA ALA A 111 7.55 -17.33 17.62
C ALA A 111 6.84 -16.74 16.38
N TYR A 112 6.37 -17.62 15.47
CA TYR A 112 5.58 -17.22 14.30
C TYR A 112 4.31 -16.46 14.70
N LEU A 113 3.57 -16.96 15.68
CA LEU A 113 2.35 -16.30 16.17
C LEU A 113 2.63 -14.91 16.72
N PHE A 114 3.67 -14.75 17.54
CA PHE A 114 4.05 -13.45 18.09
C PHE A 114 4.46 -12.45 17.00
N LEU A 115 5.25 -12.88 16.02
CA LEU A 115 5.69 -12.01 14.94
C LEU A 115 4.54 -11.64 14.00
N TYR A 116 3.66 -12.60 13.71
CA TYR A 116 2.47 -12.37 12.88
C TYR A 116 1.50 -11.38 13.54
N ILE A 117 1.08 -11.68 14.80
CA ILE A 117 0.14 -10.81 15.54
C ILE A 117 0.77 -9.45 15.82
N GLY A 118 2.05 -9.40 16.21
CA GLY A 118 2.76 -8.15 16.45
C GLY A 118 2.81 -7.28 15.20
N THR A 119 3.06 -7.85 14.01
CA THR A 119 3.04 -7.14 12.74
C THR A 119 1.63 -6.68 12.35
N PHE A 120 0.62 -7.54 12.57
CA PHE A 120 -0.78 -7.18 12.33
C PHE A 120 -1.23 -6.00 13.20
N VAL A 121 -0.94 -6.03 14.52
CA VAL A 121 -1.30 -4.95 15.46
C VAL A 121 -0.54 -3.65 15.15
N PHE A 122 0.74 -3.74 14.76
CA PHE A 122 1.50 -2.59 14.26
C PHE A 122 0.81 -1.95 13.06
N ALA A 123 0.40 -2.74 12.11
CA ALA A 123 -0.25 -2.27 10.90
C ALA A 123 -1.68 -1.74 11.16
N LEU A 124 -2.41 -2.35 12.11
CA LEU A 124 -3.69 -1.85 12.58
C LEU A 124 -3.54 -0.43 13.16
N ALA A 125 -2.47 -0.17 13.94
CA ALA A 125 -2.15 1.17 14.44
C ALA A 125 -1.92 2.16 13.29
N ASN A 126 -1.12 1.78 12.29
CA ASN A 126 -0.81 2.61 11.13
C ASN A 126 -2.09 2.99 10.36
N GLY A 127 -2.94 2.00 10.06
CA GLY A 127 -4.21 2.24 9.39
C GLY A 127 -5.14 3.16 10.20
N THR A 128 -5.20 2.97 11.52
CA THR A 128 -5.98 3.85 12.42
C THR A 128 -5.45 5.28 12.39
N LEU A 129 -4.12 5.48 12.31
CA LEU A 129 -3.52 6.82 12.19
C LEU A 129 -3.83 7.47 10.84
N GLU A 130 -3.82 6.72 9.75
CA GLU A 130 -4.21 7.27 8.44
C GLU A 130 -5.70 7.60 8.37
N ALA A 131 -6.56 6.84 9.04
CA ALA A 131 -7.98 7.18 9.19
C ALA A 131 -8.20 8.50 9.94
N VAL A 132 -7.23 8.93 10.73
CA VAL A 132 -7.19 10.26 11.38
C VAL A 132 -6.49 11.29 10.48
N ALA A 133 -5.25 11.05 10.09
CA ALA A 133 -4.37 12.04 9.49
C ALA A 133 -4.87 12.53 8.12
N ASN A 134 -5.37 11.64 7.27
CA ASN A 134 -5.82 12.01 5.93
C ASN A 134 -7.03 12.97 5.96
N PRO A 135 -8.16 12.63 6.60
CA PRO A 135 -9.30 13.54 6.65
C PRO A 135 -9.03 14.77 7.51
N LEU A 136 -8.18 14.67 8.55
CA LEU A 136 -7.77 15.81 9.36
C LEU A 136 -7.02 16.86 8.52
N VAL A 137 -5.99 16.45 7.77
CA VAL A 137 -5.22 17.35 6.91
C VAL A 137 -6.08 17.90 5.77
N SER A 138 -6.93 17.06 5.16
CA SER A 138 -7.90 17.49 4.16
C SER A 138 -8.87 18.57 4.69
N THR A 139 -9.30 18.47 5.95
CA THR A 139 -10.17 19.44 6.63
C THR A 139 -9.41 20.71 6.98
N LEU A 140 -8.16 20.60 7.48
CA LEU A 140 -7.36 21.74 7.90
C LEU A 140 -6.94 22.66 6.74
N PHE A 141 -6.77 22.10 5.54
CA PHE A 141 -6.26 22.80 4.36
C PHE A 141 -7.17 22.64 3.13
N PRO A 142 -8.44 23.05 3.19
CA PRO A 142 -9.46 22.74 2.18
C PRO A 142 -9.16 23.37 0.80
N HIS A 143 -8.36 24.44 0.75
CA HIS A 143 -8.00 25.13 -0.49
C HIS A 143 -6.71 24.62 -1.14
N ASN A 144 -6.01 23.68 -0.49
CA ASN A 144 -4.72 23.19 -0.95
C ASN A 144 -4.48 21.72 -0.55
N ARG A 145 -5.55 20.91 -0.64
CA ARG A 145 -5.56 19.51 -0.18
C ARG A 145 -4.48 18.67 -0.83
N THR A 146 -4.32 18.77 -2.15
CA THR A 146 -3.30 18.02 -2.88
C THR A 146 -1.90 18.27 -2.31
N HIS A 147 -1.55 19.51 -2.07
CA HIS A 147 -0.23 19.87 -1.54
C HIS A 147 -0.01 19.29 -0.13
N TYR A 148 -0.92 19.58 0.79
CA TYR A 148 -0.73 19.17 2.19
C TYR A 148 -0.85 17.67 2.42
N LEU A 149 -1.68 16.96 1.63
CA LEU A 149 -1.70 15.50 1.65
C LEU A 149 -0.42 14.91 1.06
N ASN A 150 0.18 15.53 0.03
CA ASN A 150 1.49 15.13 -0.46
C ASN A 150 2.58 15.34 0.59
N ILE A 151 2.59 16.48 1.31
CA ILE A 151 3.51 16.70 2.45
C ILE A 151 3.31 15.63 3.52
N LEU A 152 2.06 15.39 3.93
CA LEU A 152 1.74 14.36 4.92
C LEU A 152 2.32 13.01 4.53
N HIS A 153 2.06 12.59 3.30
CA HIS A 153 2.52 11.28 2.80
C HIS A 153 3.99 11.24 2.38
N ALA A 154 4.71 12.37 2.31
CA ALA A 154 6.17 12.37 2.16
C ALA A 154 6.87 11.64 3.31
N SER A 155 6.24 11.58 4.47
CA SER A 155 6.73 10.85 5.65
C SER A 155 6.87 9.35 5.43
N TRP A 156 6.04 8.73 4.59
CA TRP A 156 6.13 7.30 4.28
C TRP A 156 7.46 6.92 3.61
N PRO A 157 7.84 7.47 2.44
CA PRO A 157 9.13 7.18 1.82
C PRO A 157 10.31 7.66 2.67
N ALA A 158 10.19 8.76 3.42
CA ALA A 158 11.21 9.16 4.40
C ALA A 158 11.43 8.05 5.44
N GLY A 159 10.35 7.46 5.94
CA GLY A 159 10.40 6.34 6.88
C GLY A 159 11.06 5.10 6.29
N LEU A 160 10.78 4.77 5.02
CA LEU A 160 11.41 3.64 4.32
C LEU A 160 12.93 3.86 4.18
N VAL A 161 13.36 5.07 3.82
CA VAL A 161 14.80 5.44 3.76
C VAL A 161 15.44 5.29 5.13
N LEU A 162 14.85 5.86 6.18
CA LEU A 162 15.40 5.76 7.55
C LEU A 162 15.41 4.32 8.04
N GLY A 163 14.36 3.54 7.79
CA GLY A 163 14.31 2.13 8.15
C GLY A 163 15.37 1.30 7.42
N GLY A 164 15.60 1.56 6.14
CA GLY A 164 16.65 0.94 5.35
C GLY A 164 18.06 1.29 5.88
N LEU A 165 18.30 2.55 6.22
CA LEU A 165 19.55 3.01 6.84
C LEU A 165 19.79 2.36 8.20
N VAL A 166 18.77 2.23 9.03
CA VAL A 166 18.85 1.50 10.31
C VAL A 166 19.30 0.06 10.09
N GLY A 167 18.66 -0.66 9.15
CA GLY A 167 19.05 -2.03 8.82
C GLY A 167 20.50 -2.14 8.32
N TRP A 168 20.94 -1.19 7.50
CA TRP A 168 22.30 -1.19 6.96
C TRP A 168 23.34 -0.83 8.03
N ILE A 169 23.15 0.27 8.77
CA ILE A 169 24.15 0.75 9.75
C ILE A 169 24.17 -0.15 10.99
N LEU A 170 23.01 -0.39 11.60
CA LEU A 170 22.93 -1.15 12.85
C LEU A 170 22.95 -2.66 12.61
N GLY A 171 22.30 -3.14 11.54
CA GLY A 171 22.24 -4.57 11.24
C GLY A 171 23.52 -5.10 10.62
N GLU A 172 23.90 -4.60 9.44
CA GLU A 172 25.06 -5.08 8.70
C GLU A 172 26.38 -4.50 9.25
N GLY A 173 26.41 -3.20 9.58
CA GLY A 173 27.61 -2.52 10.03
C GLY A 173 27.99 -2.83 11.49
N MET A 174 27.02 -2.75 12.42
CA MET A 174 27.26 -2.87 13.86
C MET A 174 26.78 -4.20 14.46
N GLN A 175 26.16 -5.08 13.69
CA GLN A 175 25.62 -6.38 14.12
C GLN A 175 24.67 -6.28 15.32
N VAL A 176 23.91 -5.19 15.40
CA VAL A 176 22.92 -4.95 16.47
C VAL A 176 21.71 -5.87 16.26
N GLY A 177 21.28 -6.53 17.34
CA GLY A 177 20.14 -7.46 17.28
C GLY A 177 18.84 -6.81 16.75
N TRP A 178 18.03 -7.59 16.02
CA TRP A 178 16.84 -7.11 15.32
C TRP A 178 15.81 -6.45 16.24
N LYS A 179 15.71 -6.85 17.51
CA LYS A 179 14.78 -6.24 18.47
C LYS A 179 15.08 -4.77 18.74
N ILE A 180 16.37 -4.43 18.86
CA ILE A 180 16.82 -3.04 19.05
C ILE A 180 16.55 -2.24 17.78
N GLN A 181 16.94 -2.80 16.61
CA GLN A 181 16.66 -2.14 15.32
C GLN A 181 15.17 -1.84 15.18
N LEU A 182 14.32 -2.85 15.39
CA LEU A 182 12.87 -2.69 15.26
C LEU A 182 12.32 -1.71 16.30
N GLY A 183 12.83 -1.72 17.54
CA GLY A 183 12.42 -0.81 18.61
C GLY A 183 12.54 0.67 18.25
N LEU A 184 13.36 1.03 17.26
CA LEU A 184 13.53 2.42 16.84
C LEU A 184 12.26 3.05 16.25
N PHE A 185 11.29 2.26 15.75
CA PHE A 185 10.01 2.82 15.33
C PHE A 185 9.22 3.45 16.48
N LEU A 186 9.53 3.09 17.73
CA LEU A 186 8.92 3.70 18.92
C LEU A 186 9.36 5.16 19.12
N VAL A 187 10.52 5.57 18.58
CA VAL A 187 10.98 6.96 18.68
C VAL A 187 9.97 7.91 18.01
N PRO A 188 9.68 7.79 16.70
CA PRO A 188 8.64 8.64 16.09
C PRO A 188 7.24 8.37 16.68
N THR A 189 6.98 7.17 17.23
CA THR A 189 5.71 6.87 17.95
C THR A 189 5.55 7.77 19.16
N VAL A 190 6.57 7.90 20.01
CA VAL A 190 6.54 8.82 21.16
C VAL A 190 6.43 10.26 20.70
N LEU A 191 7.18 10.64 19.65
CA LEU A 191 7.15 12.01 19.12
C LEU A 191 5.77 12.41 18.62
N TYR A 192 5.07 11.56 17.83
CA TYR A 192 3.72 11.92 17.42
C TYR A 192 2.73 11.91 18.59
N GLY A 193 2.89 11.02 19.56
CA GLY A 193 2.10 11.01 20.79
C GLY A 193 2.18 12.34 21.52
N VAL A 194 3.40 12.86 21.72
CA VAL A 194 3.64 14.18 22.32
C VAL A 194 3.10 15.32 21.45
N ALA A 195 3.29 15.24 20.13
CA ALA A 195 2.82 16.28 19.22
C ALA A 195 1.29 16.41 19.19
N PHE A 196 0.56 15.30 19.28
CA PHE A 196 -0.91 15.29 19.36
C PHE A 196 -1.46 15.56 20.77
N PHE A 197 -0.63 15.38 21.82
CA PHE A 197 -1.10 15.54 23.19
C PHE A 197 -1.65 16.94 23.46
N GLY A 198 -2.84 17.00 24.07
CA GLY A 198 -3.50 18.26 24.44
C GLY A 198 -4.00 19.09 23.25
N GLN A 199 -4.00 18.55 22.02
CA GLN A 199 -4.49 19.31 20.87
C GLN A 199 -6.01 19.22 20.73
N SER A 200 -6.59 20.33 20.27
CA SER A 200 -7.97 20.38 19.79
C SER A 200 -8.01 19.93 18.33
N PHE A 201 -9.01 19.12 18.00
CA PHE A 201 -9.20 18.62 16.64
C PHE A 201 -10.46 19.26 16.04
N PRO A 202 -10.40 19.77 14.79
CA PRO A 202 -11.61 20.21 14.09
C PRO A 202 -12.49 19.00 13.76
N LYS A 203 -13.79 19.22 13.64
CA LYS A 203 -14.69 18.21 13.06
C LYS A 203 -14.54 18.21 11.54
N SER A 204 -14.73 17.04 10.90
CA SER A 204 -14.87 17.00 9.44
C SER A 204 -16.04 17.86 8.97
N GLU A 205 -16.01 18.35 7.74
CA GLU A 205 -17.11 19.16 7.17
C GLU A 205 -18.45 18.43 7.29
N ALA A 206 -18.48 17.13 7.01
CA ALA A 206 -19.68 16.30 7.12
C ALA A 206 -20.19 16.20 8.56
N SER A 207 -19.30 15.95 9.52
CA SER A 207 -19.64 15.86 10.94
C SER A 207 -20.08 17.21 11.51
N ALA A 208 -19.45 18.32 11.07
CA ALA A 208 -19.86 19.66 11.45
C ALA A 208 -21.27 20.03 10.97
N LYS A 209 -21.73 19.46 9.85
CA LYS A 209 -23.10 19.59 9.33
C LYS A 209 -24.07 18.58 9.94
N GLY A 210 -23.65 17.75 10.88
CA GLY A 210 -24.49 16.78 11.57
C GLY A 210 -24.90 15.57 10.72
N LEU A 211 -24.17 15.26 9.63
CA LEU A 211 -24.49 14.10 8.81
C LEU A 211 -24.25 12.80 9.59
N SER A 212 -25.19 11.87 9.49
CA SER A 212 -25.06 10.53 10.05
C SER A 212 -24.11 9.66 9.21
N VAL A 213 -23.53 8.62 9.80
CA VAL A 213 -22.68 7.64 9.09
C VAL A 213 -23.40 7.05 7.86
N GLY A 214 -24.72 6.76 7.97
CA GLY A 214 -25.50 6.29 6.83
C GLY A 214 -25.55 7.30 5.68
N GLN A 215 -25.75 8.59 5.99
CA GLN A 215 -25.74 9.67 4.99
C GLN A 215 -24.37 9.88 4.36
N MET A 216 -23.30 9.78 5.15
CA MET A 216 -21.91 9.85 4.64
C MET A 216 -21.60 8.67 3.70
N LEU A 217 -22.14 7.48 3.98
CA LEU A 217 -21.99 6.29 3.14
C LEU A 217 -22.83 6.31 1.85
N GLN A 218 -23.84 7.19 1.72
CA GLN A 218 -24.72 7.19 0.55
C GLN A 218 -23.99 7.45 -0.77
N GLU A 219 -22.96 8.30 -0.76
CA GLU A 219 -22.15 8.56 -1.97
C GLU A 219 -21.20 7.39 -2.30
N VAL A 220 -20.77 6.61 -1.29
CA VAL A 220 -20.09 5.34 -1.50
C VAL A 220 -21.06 4.32 -2.11
N GLY A 221 -22.22 4.17 -1.50
CA GLY A 221 -23.31 3.32 -1.96
C GLY A 221 -22.93 1.87 -2.18
N ILE A 222 -23.75 1.15 -2.91
CA ILE A 222 -23.54 -0.27 -3.24
C ILE A 222 -22.33 -0.44 -4.17
N LEU A 223 -22.15 0.43 -5.17
CA LEU A 223 -21.04 0.32 -6.12
C LEU A 223 -19.69 0.45 -5.43
N GLY A 224 -19.51 1.47 -4.58
CA GLY A 224 -18.25 1.65 -3.84
C GLY A 224 -18.02 0.54 -2.82
N ALA A 225 -19.08 0.12 -2.11
CA ALA A 225 -19.01 -0.98 -1.16
C ALA A 225 -18.66 -2.33 -1.83
N LEU A 226 -19.13 -2.56 -3.07
CA LEU A 226 -18.84 -3.76 -3.83
C LEU A 226 -17.32 -3.98 -3.99
N VAL A 227 -16.57 -2.93 -4.33
CA VAL A 227 -15.10 -3.02 -4.48
C VAL A 227 -14.44 -3.46 -3.18
N ALA A 228 -14.80 -2.81 -2.07
CA ALA A 228 -14.25 -3.17 -0.75
C ALA A 228 -14.67 -4.60 -0.33
N CYS A 229 -15.94 -4.97 -0.51
CA CYS A 229 -16.45 -6.28 -0.15
C CYS A 229 -15.84 -7.42 -0.99
N LEU A 230 -15.58 -7.20 -2.28
CA LEU A 230 -14.87 -8.18 -3.10
C LEU A 230 -13.46 -8.45 -2.59
N LEU A 231 -12.70 -7.40 -2.24
CA LEU A 231 -11.37 -7.54 -1.66
C LEU A 231 -11.41 -8.21 -0.27
N VAL A 232 -12.39 -7.86 0.56
CA VAL A 232 -12.62 -8.52 1.86
C VAL A 232 -12.95 -10.01 1.67
N GLY A 233 -13.78 -10.37 0.70
CA GLY A 233 -14.07 -11.77 0.37
C GLY A 233 -12.83 -12.55 -0.05
N LEU A 234 -11.99 -11.96 -0.89
CA LEU A 234 -10.68 -12.53 -1.26
C LEU A 234 -9.76 -12.69 -0.04
N PHE A 235 -9.70 -11.68 0.83
CA PHE A 235 -8.92 -11.77 2.07
C PHE A 235 -9.37 -12.95 2.95
N PHE A 236 -10.67 -13.06 3.20
CA PHE A 236 -11.21 -14.17 4.02
C PHE A 236 -10.92 -15.53 3.38
N LYS A 237 -11.09 -15.63 2.06
CA LYS A 237 -10.89 -16.88 1.34
C LYS A 237 -9.41 -17.30 1.32
N GLU A 238 -8.53 -16.43 0.85
CA GLU A 238 -7.13 -16.78 0.54
C GLU A 238 -6.22 -16.59 1.78
N GLN A 239 -6.18 -15.39 2.37
CA GLN A 239 -5.23 -15.11 3.45
C GLN A 239 -5.69 -15.68 4.78
N LEU A 240 -6.91 -15.38 5.21
CA LEU A 240 -7.41 -15.88 6.50
C LEU A 240 -7.56 -17.40 6.48
N GLY A 241 -8.03 -17.98 5.37
CA GLY A 241 -8.10 -19.42 5.18
C GLY A 241 -6.74 -20.08 5.28
N GLY A 242 -5.73 -19.54 4.61
CA GLY A 242 -4.35 -20.02 4.69
C GLY A 242 -3.77 -19.96 6.09
N ILE A 243 -3.98 -18.85 6.80
CA ILE A 243 -3.52 -18.66 8.19
C ILE A 243 -4.19 -19.66 9.15
N LEU A 244 -5.52 -19.73 9.11
CA LEU A 244 -6.28 -20.64 9.98
C LEU A 244 -5.96 -22.10 9.67
N GLY A 245 -5.79 -22.46 8.39
CA GLY A 245 -5.34 -23.78 7.95
C GLY A 245 -3.97 -24.14 8.52
N PHE A 246 -3.02 -23.20 8.44
CA PHE A 246 -1.68 -23.39 9.00
C PHE A 246 -1.70 -23.62 10.52
N PHE A 247 -2.41 -22.78 11.29
CA PHE A 247 -2.42 -22.89 12.74
C PHE A 247 -3.22 -24.08 13.27
N THR A 248 -4.31 -24.45 12.59
CA THR A 248 -5.20 -25.49 13.08
C THR A 248 -4.91 -26.86 12.46
N GLY A 249 -4.17 -26.92 11.35
CA GLY A 249 -4.02 -28.12 10.55
C GLY A 249 -5.33 -28.62 9.93
N ASN A 250 -6.41 -27.83 10.00
CA ASN A 250 -7.74 -28.25 9.57
C ASN A 250 -7.93 -28.00 8.07
N PRO A 251 -8.14 -29.05 7.25
CA PRO A 251 -8.32 -28.94 5.81
C PRO A 251 -9.60 -28.17 5.41
N PHE A 252 -10.52 -27.94 6.34
CA PHE A 252 -11.71 -27.11 6.11
C PHE A 252 -11.36 -25.74 5.54
N PHE A 253 -10.29 -25.10 6.02
CA PHE A 253 -9.89 -23.77 5.59
C PHE A 253 -9.32 -23.70 4.16
N ALA A 254 -9.00 -24.85 3.58
CA ALA A 254 -8.63 -24.97 2.15
C ALA A 254 -9.81 -25.46 1.28
N SER A 255 -10.97 -25.76 1.88
CA SER A 255 -12.10 -26.35 1.18
C SER A 255 -12.96 -25.30 0.43
N ALA A 256 -13.75 -25.79 -0.55
CA ALA A 256 -14.77 -24.97 -1.21
C ALA A 256 -15.80 -24.41 -0.21
N ALA A 257 -16.13 -25.13 0.86
CA ALA A 257 -17.07 -24.69 1.89
C ALA A 257 -16.58 -23.43 2.62
N TRP A 258 -15.27 -23.35 2.93
CA TRP A 258 -14.65 -22.14 3.44
C TRP A 258 -14.77 -20.98 2.44
N GLY A 259 -14.50 -21.25 1.15
CA GLY A 259 -14.67 -20.26 0.09
C GLY A 259 -16.09 -19.69 0.03
N TYR A 260 -17.11 -20.55 0.10
CA TYR A 260 -18.52 -20.09 0.14
C TYR A 260 -18.81 -19.25 1.38
N LEU A 261 -18.30 -19.62 2.56
CA LEU A 261 -18.45 -18.84 3.78
C LEU A 261 -17.78 -17.46 3.67
N ALA A 262 -16.58 -17.38 3.10
CA ALA A 262 -15.87 -16.13 2.86
C ALA A 262 -16.69 -15.16 1.97
N TRP A 263 -17.25 -15.67 0.87
CA TRP A 263 -18.11 -14.89 -0.01
C TRP A 263 -19.47 -14.54 0.63
N ALA A 264 -20.01 -15.41 1.47
CA ALA A 264 -21.22 -15.10 2.25
C ALA A 264 -20.99 -13.94 3.24
N VAL A 265 -19.83 -13.88 3.88
CA VAL A 265 -19.44 -12.74 4.74
C VAL A 265 -19.34 -11.46 3.91
N ALA A 266 -18.68 -11.49 2.75
CA ALA A 266 -18.56 -10.34 1.86
C ALA A 266 -19.93 -9.83 1.38
N LEU A 267 -20.81 -10.74 0.99
CA LEU A 267 -22.18 -10.41 0.60
C LEU A 267 -22.99 -9.85 1.78
N GLY A 268 -22.85 -10.45 2.96
CA GLY A 268 -23.49 -9.95 4.19
C GLY A 268 -23.09 -8.51 4.52
N LEU A 269 -21.79 -8.19 4.39
CA LEU A 269 -21.29 -6.81 4.55
C LEU A 269 -21.88 -5.87 3.51
N LEU A 270 -21.97 -6.29 2.24
CA LEU A 270 -22.58 -5.50 1.18
C LEU A 270 -24.07 -5.21 1.46
N VAL A 271 -24.80 -6.21 1.93
CA VAL A 271 -26.21 -6.05 2.34
C VAL A 271 -26.34 -5.08 3.52
N VAL A 272 -25.45 -5.17 4.52
CA VAL A 272 -25.45 -4.24 5.66
C VAL A 272 -25.23 -2.80 5.19
N VAL A 273 -24.28 -2.57 4.27
CA VAL A 273 -24.08 -1.24 3.67
C VAL A 273 -25.33 -0.82 2.89
N GLY A 274 -25.92 -1.70 2.08
CA GLY A 274 -27.18 -1.44 1.38
C GLY A 274 -28.29 -0.95 2.32
N ILE A 275 -28.53 -1.65 3.41
CA ILE A 275 -29.54 -1.27 4.43
C ILE A 275 -29.19 0.11 5.05
N LYS A 276 -27.93 0.33 5.42
CA LYS A 276 -27.48 1.60 6.05
C LYS A 276 -27.55 2.80 5.12
N THR A 277 -27.46 2.58 3.81
CA THR A 277 -27.53 3.64 2.78
C THR A 277 -28.89 3.73 2.09
N ASN A 278 -29.90 3.00 2.57
CA ASN A 278 -31.20 2.83 1.90
C ASN A 278 -31.03 2.37 0.44
N PHE A 279 -30.14 1.42 0.21
CA PHE A 279 -29.80 0.85 -1.09
C PHE A 279 -29.36 1.91 -2.13
N SER A 280 -28.75 2.99 -1.68
CA SER A 280 -28.13 3.97 -2.59
C SER A 280 -27.13 3.27 -3.51
N VAL A 281 -27.24 3.53 -4.81
CA VAL A 281 -26.26 3.03 -5.81
C VAL A 281 -24.87 3.61 -5.56
N GLY A 282 -24.81 4.85 -5.07
CA GLY A 282 -23.56 5.59 -4.88
C GLY A 282 -23.15 6.39 -6.12
N SER A 283 -22.01 7.07 -6.02
CA SER A 283 -21.43 7.84 -7.11
C SER A 283 -20.62 6.97 -8.06
N LEU A 284 -20.95 6.99 -9.35
CA LEU A 284 -20.16 6.30 -10.38
C LEU A 284 -18.70 6.82 -10.42
N LEU A 285 -18.52 8.13 -10.25
CA LEU A 285 -17.16 8.72 -10.19
C LEU A 285 -16.37 8.13 -9.02
N LEU A 286 -16.96 8.03 -7.83
CA LEU A 286 -16.29 7.45 -6.66
C LEU A 286 -15.98 5.97 -6.86
N PHE A 287 -16.89 5.22 -7.47
CA PHE A 287 -16.66 3.82 -7.84
C PHE A 287 -15.46 3.65 -8.78
N VAL A 288 -15.39 4.47 -9.85
CA VAL A 288 -14.22 4.47 -10.77
C VAL A 288 -12.93 4.83 -10.04
N LEU A 289 -12.97 5.81 -9.15
CA LEU A 289 -11.80 6.18 -8.33
C LEU A 289 -11.38 5.02 -7.41
N PHE A 290 -12.30 4.29 -6.80
CA PHE A 290 -11.99 3.12 -5.96
C PHE A 290 -11.36 1.98 -6.75
N LEU A 291 -11.90 1.66 -7.94
CA LEU A 291 -11.30 0.67 -8.84
C LEU A 291 -9.89 1.08 -9.26
N THR A 292 -9.71 2.34 -9.63
CA THR A 292 -8.40 2.84 -10.03
C THR A 292 -7.43 2.86 -8.85
N HIS A 293 -7.91 3.14 -7.63
CA HIS A 293 -7.05 3.11 -6.45
C HIS A 293 -6.64 1.68 -6.03
N ALA A 294 -7.44 0.67 -6.37
CA ALA A 294 -6.98 -0.72 -6.26
C ALA A 294 -5.76 -0.97 -7.17
N LEU A 295 -5.77 -0.42 -8.39
CA LEU A 295 -4.61 -0.49 -9.29
C LEU A 295 -3.42 0.32 -8.75
N VAL A 296 -3.67 1.48 -8.12
CA VAL A 296 -2.63 2.26 -7.42
C VAL A 296 -1.97 1.42 -6.34
N GLY A 297 -2.75 0.78 -5.47
CA GLY A 297 -2.22 -0.09 -4.41
C GLY A 297 -1.36 -1.22 -4.97
N ALA A 298 -1.84 -1.88 -6.04
CA ALA A 298 -1.11 -2.97 -6.68
C ALA A 298 0.24 -2.51 -7.24
N VAL A 299 0.29 -1.39 -7.97
CA VAL A 299 1.51 -0.93 -8.66
C VAL A 299 2.43 -0.08 -7.76
N GLU A 300 1.90 0.77 -6.87
CA GLU A 300 2.75 1.60 -6.00
C GLU A 300 3.38 0.76 -4.88
N LEU A 301 2.56 0.03 -4.13
CA LEU A 301 3.02 -0.74 -2.98
C LEU A 301 3.43 -2.17 -3.32
N GLY A 302 2.70 -2.83 -4.23
CA GLY A 302 3.03 -4.18 -4.68
C GLY A 302 4.38 -4.22 -5.39
N THR A 303 4.59 -3.35 -6.38
CA THR A 303 5.85 -3.26 -7.13
C THR A 303 7.00 -2.81 -6.22
N ASP A 304 6.80 -1.85 -5.32
CA ASP A 304 7.83 -1.43 -4.36
C ASP A 304 8.31 -2.57 -3.46
N GLY A 305 7.40 -3.47 -3.07
CA GLY A 305 7.76 -4.67 -2.31
C GLY A 305 8.68 -5.63 -3.07
N TRP A 306 8.67 -5.60 -4.40
CA TRP A 306 9.43 -6.50 -5.26
C TRP A 306 10.61 -5.83 -5.96
N ILE A 307 10.60 -4.52 -6.17
CA ILE A 307 11.57 -3.82 -7.03
C ILE A 307 13.02 -3.99 -6.56
N GLN A 308 13.25 -4.03 -5.25
CA GLN A 308 14.56 -4.28 -4.68
C GLN A 308 15.07 -5.69 -5.03
N ASN A 309 14.20 -6.70 -4.93
CA ASN A 309 14.55 -8.09 -5.24
C ASN A 309 14.78 -8.27 -6.74
N ILE A 310 13.86 -7.76 -7.57
CA ILE A 310 13.95 -7.84 -9.03
C ILE A 310 15.21 -7.17 -9.55
N THR A 311 15.46 -5.92 -9.17
CA THR A 311 16.65 -5.19 -9.61
C THR A 311 17.94 -5.78 -9.03
N GLY A 312 17.87 -6.31 -7.81
CA GLY A 312 18.98 -7.02 -7.17
C GLY A 312 19.32 -8.35 -7.84
N ASN A 313 18.33 -9.06 -8.42
CA ASN A 313 18.55 -10.26 -9.21
C ASN A 313 19.14 -9.96 -10.60
N ILE A 314 18.64 -8.89 -11.26
CA ILE A 314 19.12 -8.47 -12.58
C ILE A 314 20.56 -7.91 -12.50
N LEU A 315 20.89 -7.19 -11.43
CA LEU A 315 22.21 -6.56 -11.21
C LEU A 315 22.96 -7.26 -10.08
N THR A 316 22.96 -6.64 -8.89
CA THR A 316 23.45 -7.26 -7.65
C THR A 316 22.53 -6.91 -6.48
N PRO A 317 22.43 -7.76 -5.43
CA PRO A 317 21.59 -7.49 -4.26
C PRO A 317 21.88 -6.14 -3.57
N ALA A 318 23.17 -5.75 -3.49
CA ALA A 318 23.58 -4.46 -2.94
C ALA A 318 23.07 -3.28 -3.78
N GLN A 319 23.17 -3.39 -5.11
CA GLN A 319 22.65 -2.39 -6.04
C GLN A 319 21.11 -2.29 -5.96
N GLY A 320 20.40 -3.40 -5.83
CA GLY A 320 18.95 -3.40 -5.61
C GLY A 320 18.53 -2.61 -4.37
N LYS A 321 19.24 -2.77 -3.25
CA LYS A 321 19.03 -1.98 -2.01
C LYS A 321 19.25 -0.49 -2.24
N ILE A 322 20.34 -0.11 -2.90
CA ILE A 322 20.66 1.29 -3.20
C ILE A 322 19.58 1.91 -4.10
N LEU A 323 19.14 1.18 -5.12
CA LEU A 323 18.09 1.62 -6.05
C LEU A 323 16.75 1.82 -5.33
N PHE A 324 16.40 0.96 -4.38
CA PHE A 324 15.19 1.12 -3.56
C PHE A 324 15.25 2.38 -2.69
N VAL A 325 16.37 2.62 -2.00
CA VAL A 325 16.59 3.84 -1.22
C VAL A 325 16.55 5.08 -2.11
N PHE A 326 17.18 5.02 -3.29
CA PHE A 326 17.16 6.11 -4.27
C PHE A 326 15.75 6.47 -4.73
N THR A 327 14.92 5.49 -5.09
CA THR A 327 13.53 5.75 -5.51
C THR A 327 12.69 6.32 -4.37
N SER A 328 12.89 5.83 -3.15
CA SER A 328 12.21 6.33 -1.95
C SER A 328 12.61 7.78 -1.62
N LEU A 329 13.89 8.12 -1.79
CA LEU A 329 14.40 9.49 -1.59
C LEU A 329 13.84 10.46 -2.64
N LEU A 330 13.78 10.04 -3.91
CA LEU A 330 13.14 10.84 -4.97
C LEU A 330 11.65 11.07 -4.66
N MET A 331 10.94 10.03 -4.27
CA MET A 331 9.54 10.11 -3.90
C MET A 331 9.32 11.08 -2.73
N PHE A 332 10.14 11.00 -1.69
CA PHE A 332 10.14 11.93 -0.56
C PHE A 332 10.29 13.38 -1.02
N SER A 333 11.33 13.65 -1.80
CA SER A 333 11.69 15.00 -2.24
C SER A 333 10.62 15.61 -3.16
N LEU A 334 10.10 14.84 -4.11
CA LEU A 334 9.14 15.33 -5.11
C LEU A 334 7.76 15.62 -4.51
N ARG A 335 7.36 14.96 -3.43
CA ARG A 335 6.06 15.22 -2.78
C ARG A 335 5.90 16.65 -2.27
N PHE A 336 6.99 17.37 -2.00
CA PHE A 336 6.95 18.79 -1.67
C PHE A 336 6.71 19.71 -2.88
N CYS A 337 6.82 19.18 -4.10
CA CYS A 337 6.63 19.95 -5.32
C CYS A 337 5.16 20.01 -5.80
N ALA A 338 4.22 19.38 -5.10
CA ALA A 338 2.82 19.29 -5.54
C ALA A 338 2.17 20.67 -5.76
N ASP A 339 2.41 21.66 -4.87
CA ASP A 339 1.89 23.03 -5.02
C ASP A 339 2.46 23.75 -6.24
N PHE A 340 3.75 23.56 -6.54
CA PHE A 340 4.39 24.08 -7.74
C PHE A 340 3.75 23.50 -9.00
N ILE A 341 3.50 22.19 -9.03
CA ILE A 341 2.89 21.50 -10.17
C ILE A 341 1.46 21.99 -10.39
N GLU A 342 0.67 22.07 -9.33
CA GLU A 342 -0.73 22.48 -9.43
C GLU A 342 -0.89 23.95 -9.79
N LYS A 343 -0.17 24.85 -9.11
CA LYS A 343 -0.36 26.30 -9.25
C LYS A 343 0.51 26.96 -10.32
N ARG A 344 1.78 26.52 -10.47
CA ARG A 344 2.71 27.13 -11.42
C ARG A 344 2.60 26.51 -12.81
N LEU A 345 2.48 25.16 -12.88
CA LEU A 345 2.30 24.46 -14.15
C LEU A 345 0.83 24.36 -14.56
N ASN A 346 -0.10 24.77 -13.68
CA ASN A 346 -1.55 24.74 -13.89
C ASN A 346 -2.06 23.34 -14.29
N ILE A 347 -1.51 22.29 -13.65
CA ILE A 347 -1.89 20.90 -13.88
C ILE A 347 -2.91 20.51 -12.80
N SER A 348 -4.12 20.12 -13.25
CA SER A 348 -5.15 19.62 -12.31
C SER A 348 -4.73 18.29 -11.65
N PRO A 349 -5.29 17.93 -10.46
CA PRO A 349 -4.99 16.65 -9.82
C PRO A 349 -5.19 15.43 -10.74
N ILE A 350 -6.25 15.42 -11.57
CA ILE A 350 -6.47 14.35 -12.56
C ILE A 350 -5.42 14.37 -13.68
N GLY A 351 -5.03 15.56 -14.13
CA GLY A 351 -3.95 15.71 -15.11
C GLY A 351 -2.60 15.22 -14.57
N LEU A 352 -2.32 15.50 -13.29
CA LEU A 352 -1.13 14.99 -12.62
C LEU A 352 -1.14 13.46 -12.54
N LEU A 353 -2.27 12.84 -12.15
CA LEU A 353 -2.42 11.39 -12.11
C LEU A 353 -2.24 10.74 -13.48
N PHE A 354 -2.75 11.38 -14.55
CA PHE A 354 -2.52 10.91 -15.93
C PHE A 354 -1.04 10.90 -16.30
N ILE A 355 -0.34 12.03 -16.09
CA ILE A 355 1.10 12.16 -16.37
C ILE A 355 1.90 11.14 -15.56
N CYS A 356 1.59 11.02 -14.28
CA CYS A 356 2.21 10.03 -13.39
C CYS A 356 2.02 8.60 -13.88
N SER A 357 0.82 8.25 -14.35
CA SER A 357 0.54 6.91 -14.87
C SER A 357 1.32 6.62 -16.16
N MET A 358 1.45 7.59 -17.05
CA MET A 358 2.27 7.46 -18.25
C MET A 358 3.77 7.30 -17.91
N LEU A 359 4.29 8.08 -16.94
CA LEU A 359 5.66 7.94 -16.47
C LEU A 359 5.88 6.61 -15.75
N GLY A 360 4.90 6.13 -14.99
CA GLY A 360 4.93 4.81 -14.36
C GLY A 360 5.04 3.68 -15.38
N PHE A 361 4.21 3.73 -16.45
CA PHE A 361 4.27 2.80 -17.57
C PHE A 361 5.65 2.82 -18.25
N ILE A 362 6.11 4.01 -18.66
CA ILE A 362 7.41 4.18 -19.34
C ILE A 362 8.55 3.70 -18.43
N GLY A 363 8.53 4.11 -17.15
CA GLY A 363 9.56 3.74 -16.18
C GLY A 363 9.67 2.23 -15.99
N LEU A 364 8.56 1.51 -15.78
CA LEU A 364 8.57 0.05 -15.63
C LEU A 364 9.04 -0.66 -16.92
N ARG A 365 8.65 -0.16 -18.10
CA ARG A 365 9.18 -0.65 -19.39
C ARG A 365 10.68 -0.44 -19.50
N MET A 366 11.20 0.69 -19.07
CA MET A 366 12.65 0.95 -19.05
C MET A 366 13.35 0.03 -18.04
N VAL A 367 12.80 -0.14 -16.81
CA VAL A 367 13.38 -1.01 -15.79
C VAL A 367 13.44 -2.47 -16.26
N SER A 368 12.48 -2.94 -17.02
CA SER A 368 12.50 -4.30 -17.58
C SER A 368 13.68 -4.56 -18.53
N GLY A 369 14.28 -3.52 -19.10
CA GLY A 369 15.40 -3.60 -20.05
C GLY A 369 16.76 -3.20 -19.47
N ILE A 370 16.89 -3.01 -18.14
CA ILE A 370 18.16 -2.57 -17.54
C ILE A 370 19.26 -3.63 -17.69
N GLU A 371 20.49 -3.16 -17.96
CA GLU A 371 21.70 -3.99 -18.00
C GLU A 371 22.81 -3.43 -17.13
N THR A 372 22.73 -2.14 -16.79
CA THR A 372 23.74 -1.44 -16.00
C THR A 372 23.11 -0.69 -14.84
N PHE A 373 23.90 -0.47 -13.78
CA PHE A 373 23.45 0.30 -12.62
C PHE A 373 23.04 1.75 -12.99
N ALA A 374 23.81 2.40 -13.88
CA ALA A 374 23.48 3.74 -14.37
C ALA A 374 22.14 3.77 -15.15
N GLY A 375 21.91 2.77 -16.02
CA GLY A 375 20.65 2.60 -16.72
C GLY A 375 19.48 2.36 -15.76
N ALA A 376 19.71 1.57 -14.72
CA ALA A 376 18.71 1.32 -13.66
C ALA A 376 18.37 2.61 -12.89
N MET A 377 19.35 3.43 -12.55
CA MET A 377 19.14 4.73 -11.89
C MET A 377 18.21 5.64 -12.73
N ILE A 378 18.44 5.73 -14.04
CA ILE A 378 17.63 6.55 -14.94
C ILE A 378 16.21 5.96 -15.05
N ALA A 379 16.09 4.67 -15.31
CA ALA A 379 14.80 3.99 -15.47
C ALA A 379 13.94 4.10 -14.20
N LEU A 380 14.57 3.87 -13.05
CA LEU A 380 13.90 3.98 -11.75
C LEU A 380 13.62 5.43 -11.35
N ALA A 381 14.39 6.42 -11.81
CA ALA A 381 14.05 7.83 -11.63
C ALA A 381 12.74 8.17 -12.36
N VAL A 382 12.57 7.72 -13.61
CA VAL A 382 11.31 7.90 -14.37
C VAL A 382 10.14 7.22 -13.66
N TYR A 383 10.32 5.98 -13.21
CA TYR A 383 9.30 5.24 -12.45
C TYR A 383 8.97 5.95 -11.12
N ALA A 384 9.97 6.39 -10.37
CA ALA A 384 9.78 7.07 -9.10
C ALA A 384 9.00 8.38 -9.24
N VAL A 385 9.31 9.19 -10.28
CA VAL A 385 8.51 10.40 -10.59
C VAL A 385 7.06 10.00 -10.88
N GLY A 386 6.85 8.95 -11.66
CA GLY A 386 5.52 8.44 -12.02
C GLY A 386 4.70 8.03 -10.79
N LYS A 387 5.25 7.24 -9.87
CA LYS A 387 4.49 6.72 -8.72
C LYS A 387 4.30 7.73 -7.58
N THR A 388 5.11 8.80 -7.53
CA THR A 388 5.22 9.71 -6.36
C THR A 388 3.88 10.28 -5.90
N PHE A 389 3.02 10.66 -6.84
CA PHE A 389 1.81 11.42 -6.54
C PHE A 389 0.52 10.60 -6.53
N PHE A 390 0.56 9.30 -6.79
CA PHE A 390 -0.65 8.48 -6.91
C PHE A 390 -1.52 8.52 -5.64
N TRP A 391 -1.00 8.01 -4.54
CA TRP A 391 -1.75 7.83 -3.30
C TRP A 391 -2.31 9.15 -2.74
N PRO A 392 -1.48 10.17 -2.43
CA PRO A 392 -1.98 11.38 -1.81
C PRO A 392 -2.87 12.22 -2.72
N THR A 393 -2.62 12.22 -4.04
CA THR A 393 -3.46 12.96 -4.99
C THR A 393 -4.83 12.31 -5.16
N MET A 394 -4.92 10.97 -5.16
CA MET A 394 -6.21 10.28 -5.19
C MET A 394 -7.05 10.59 -3.95
N LEU A 395 -6.43 10.60 -2.75
CA LEU A 395 -7.11 11.03 -1.52
C LEU A 395 -7.58 12.49 -1.59
N ALA A 396 -6.75 13.36 -2.17
CA ALA A 396 -7.13 14.76 -2.38
C ALA A 396 -8.35 14.90 -3.30
N VAL A 397 -8.38 14.13 -4.41
CA VAL A 397 -9.53 14.12 -5.34
C VAL A 397 -10.81 13.68 -4.62
N VAL A 398 -10.74 12.67 -3.75
CA VAL A 398 -11.91 12.27 -2.94
C VAL A 398 -12.33 13.39 -1.99
N GLY A 399 -11.40 14.02 -1.28
CA GLY A 399 -11.71 15.15 -0.39
C GLY A 399 -12.32 16.34 -1.12
N ASP A 400 -11.86 16.62 -2.35
CA ASP A 400 -12.36 17.71 -3.18
C ASP A 400 -13.74 17.44 -3.77
N ARG A 401 -14.03 16.21 -4.16
CA ARG A 401 -15.24 15.88 -4.91
C ARG A 401 -16.37 15.35 -4.02
N PHE A 402 -16.04 14.76 -2.87
CA PHE A 402 -16.98 14.06 -2.00
C PHE A 402 -16.93 14.56 -0.53
N PRO A 403 -17.02 15.87 -0.25
CA PRO A 403 -16.89 16.40 1.12
C PRO A 403 -17.97 15.88 2.08
N ARG A 404 -19.14 15.42 1.54
CA ARG A 404 -20.23 14.84 2.34
C ARG A 404 -19.88 13.48 2.94
N THR A 405 -18.88 12.79 2.42
CA THR A 405 -18.47 11.47 2.93
C THR A 405 -17.60 11.54 4.19
N GLY A 406 -17.19 12.73 4.60
CA GLY A 406 -16.29 12.93 5.75
C GLY A 406 -14.99 12.12 5.60
N ALA A 407 -14.63 11.39 6.65
CA ALA A 407 -13.46 10.52 6.65
C ALA A 407 -13.68 9.18 5.90
N ILE A 408 -14.94 8.78 5.70
CA ILE A 408 -15.30 7.41 5.29
C ILE A 408 -14.75 7.06 3.91
N ALA A 409 -15.00 7.89 2.89
CA ALA A 409 -14.58 7.57 1.53
C ALA A 409 -13.05 7.55 1.38
N MET A 410 -12.31 8.46 2.03
CA MET A 410 -10.83 8.44 2.04
C MET A 410 -10.30 7.16 2.69
N SER A 411 -10.92 6.76 3.80
CA SER A 411 -10.50 5.56 4.53
C SER A 411 -10.82 4.27 3.79
N ILE A 412 -11.99 4.19 3.13
CA ILE A 412 -12.32 3.05 2.26
C ILE A 412 -11.35 3.00 1.07
N MET A 413 -11.04 4.14 0.45
CA MET A 413 -10.06 4.22 -0.64
C MET A 413 -8.69 3.72 -0.18
N GLY A 414 -8.16 4.22 0.93
CA GLY A 414 -6.90 3.76 1.49
C GLY A 414 -6.92 2.25 1.82
N GLY A 415 -8.01 1.76 2.39
CA GLY A 415 -8.19 0.33 2.67
C GLY A 415 -8.21 -0.54 1.40
N ILE A 416 -8.90 -0.09 0.35
CA ILE A 416 -8.89 -0.74 -0.98
C ILE A 416 -7.47 -0.82 -1.53
N GLY A 417 -6.70 0.27 -1.48
CA GLY A 417 -5.31 0.29 -1.94
C GLY A 417 -4.42 -0.68 -1.15
N MET A 418 -4.49 -0.68 0.18
CA MET A 418 -3.71 -1.60 1.02
C MET A 418 -4.09 -3.07 0.80
N MET A 419 -5.40 -3.36 0.75
CA MET A 419 -5.86 -4.73 0.49
C MET A 419 -5.42 -5.19 -0.91
N SER A 420 -5.51 -4.32 -1.91
CA SER A 420 -5.06 -4.63 -3.27
C SER A 420 -3.55 -4.88 -3.34
N ALA A 421 -2.72 -4.10 -2.65
CA ALA A 421 -1.28 -4.34 -2.56
C ALA A 421 -0.97 -5.75 -2.03
N GLY A 422 -1.67 -6.15 -0.95
CA GLY A 422 -1.46 -7.44 -0.29
C GLY A 422 -2.08 -8.65 -1.00
N LEU A 423 -3.20 -8.47 -1.71
CA LEU A 423 -3.92 -9.58 -2.37
C LEU A 423 -3.65 -9.67 -3.87
N LEU A 424 -3.43 -8.54 -4.53
CA LEU A 424 -3.30 -8.48 -5.99
C LEU A 424 -1.87 -8.14 -6.41
N GLY A 425 -1.28 -7.08 -5.88
CA GLY A 425 0.03 -6.58 -6.31
C GLY A 425 1.15 -7.58 -6.02
N GLY A 426 1.45 -7.84 -4.77
CA GLY A 426 2.53 -8.76 -4.39
C GLY A 426 2.35 -10.18 -4.93
N PRO A 427 1.21 -10.87 -4.68
CA PRO A 427 0.97 -12.21 -5.20
C PRO A 427 0.93 -12.27 -6.73
N GLY A 428 0.39 -11.25 -7.40
CA GLY A 428 0.36 -11.20 -8.86
C GLY A 428 1.75 -11.12 -9.49
N LEU A 429 2.65 -10.32 -8.90
CA LEU A 429 4.05 -10.26 -9.33
C LEU A 429 4.78 -11.58 -9.09
N GLY A 430 4.56 -12.22 -7.94
CA GLY A 430 5.12 -13.55 -7.65
C GLY A 430 4.68 -14.59 -8.66
N TYR A 431 3.38 -14.67 -8.92
CA TYR A 431 2.81 -15.57 -9.94
C TYR A 431 3.36 -15.29 -11.35
N ALA A 432 3.45 -14.02 -11.74
CA ALA A 432 3.99 -13.64 -13.06
C ALA A 432 5.46 -14.06 -13.20
N LYS A 433 6.27 -13.86 -12.15
CA LYS A 433 7.67 -14.31 -12.12
C LYS A 433 7.77 -15.84 -12.26
N ASP A 434 7.00 -16.60 -11.48
CA ASP A 434 6.95 -18.05 -11.56
C ASP A 434 6.58 -18.51 -12.98
N ARG A 435 5.55 -17.91 -13.55
CA ARG A 435 5.06 -18.22 -14.89
C ARG A 435 6.13 -17.97 -15.95
N PHE A 436 6.64 -16.75 -16.04
CA PHE A 436 7.57 -16.39 -17.12
C PHE A 436 8.90 -17.13 -17.00
N THR A 437 9.39 -17.38 -15.78
CA THR A 437 10.60 -18.18 -15.56
C THR A 437 10.39 -19.62 -16.00
N ALA A 438 9.26 -20.23 -15.61
CA ALA A 438 8.93 -21.61 -15.97
C ALA A 438 8.71 -21.76 -17.49
N GLU A 439 7.93 -20.88 -18.12
CA GLU A 439 7.67 -20.90 -19.57
C GLU A 439 8.98 -20.78 -20.37
N HIS A 440 9.91 -19.92 -19.92
CA HIS A 440 11.22 -19.80 -20.56
C HIS A 440 12.02 -21.09 -20.47
N LEU A 441 12.15 -21.70 -19.27
CA LEU A 441 12.89 -22.95 -19.09
C LEU A 441 12.24 -24.14 -19.78
N MET A 442 10.92 -24.26 -19.75
CA MET A 442 10.21 -25.32 -20.47
C MET A 442 10.49 -25.29 -21.98
N THR A 443 10.67 -24.10 -22.54
CA THR A 443 10.93 -23.91 -23.97
C THR A 443 12.40 -24.11 -24.32
N THR A 444 13.33 -23.62 -23.46
CA THR A 444 14.78 -23.59 -23.80
C THR A 444 15.56 -24.77 -23.22
N SER A 445 15.15 -25.29 -22.06
CA SER A 445 15.89 -26.30 -21.30
C SER A 445 14.94 -27.18 -20.47
N PRO A 446 14.08 -28.02 -21.13
CA PRO A 446 13.04 -28.80 -20.42
C PRO A 446 13.60 -29.73 -19.32
N ALA A 447 14.76 -30.33 -19.53
CA ALA A 447 15.39 -31.24 -18.55
C ALA A 447 15.80 -30.50 -17.27
N ILE A 448 16.31 -29.26 -17.40
CA ILE A 448 16.67 -28.42 -16.28
C ILE A 448 15.39 -27.99 -15.55
N TYR A 449 14.34 -27.62 -16.30
CA TYR A 449 13.04 -27.30 -15.69
C TYR A 449 12.53 -28.45 -14.82
N GLU A 450 12.51 -29.69 -15.32
CA GLU A 450 12.07 -30.87 -14.56
C GLU A 450 12.87 -31.06 -13.25
N THR A 451 14.16 -30.73 -13.26
CA THR A 451 15.02 -30.84 -12.07
C THR A 451 14.74 -29.75 -11.04
N TYR A 452 14.37 -28.54 -11.49
CA TYR A 452 14.21 -27.35 -10.64
C TYR A 452 12.76 -26.97 -10.35
N LYS A 453 11.77 -27.61 -10.98
CA LYS A 453 10.36 -27.26 -10.75
C LYS A 453 9.91 -27.45 -9.31
N ALA A 454 9.00 -26.63 -8.87
CA ALA A 454 8.39 -26.70 -7.55
C ALA A 454 7.50 -27.96 -7.41
N PRO A 455 7.36 -28.53 -6.20
CA PRO A 455 6.51 -29.69 -5.97
C PRO A 455 5.00 -29.37 -6.03
N VAL A 456 4.63 -28.09 -5.88
CA VAL A 456 3.24 -27.61 -5.84
C VAL A 456 3.10 -26.43 -6.80
N PRO A 457 2.06 -26.41 -7.65
CA PRO A 457 1.82 -25.29 -8.56
C PRO A 457 1.37 -24.02 -7.80
N SER A 458 1.72 -22.88 -8.35
CA SER A 458 1.22 -21.57 -7.94
C SER A 458 -0.11 -21.28 -8.60
N ARG A 459 -1.05 -20.66 -7.85
CA ARG A 459 -2.33 -20.17 -8.34
C ARG A 459 -2.46 -18.68 -8.05
N PHE A 460 -3.10 -17.97 -8.96
CA PHE A 460 -3.44 -16.57 -8.74
C PHE A 460 -4.82 -16.25 -9.33
N LEU A 461 -5.77 -15.94 -8.48
CA LEU A 461 -7.17 -15.60 -8.81
C LEU A 461 -7.84 -16.67 -9.70
N PHE A 462 -8.17 -16.27 -10.92
CA PHE A 462 -8.81 -17.09 -11.95
C PHE A 462 -7.84 -17.51 -13.08
N LEU A 463 -6.55 -17.21 -12.92
CA LEU A 463 -5.54 -17.57 -13.91
C LEU A 463 -5.17 -19.05 -13.79
N ASP A 464 -4.61 -19.62 -14.86
CA ASP A 464 -4.19 -21.00 -14.91
C ASP A 464 -3.12 -21.30 -13.86
N GLU A 465 -3.09 -22.55 -13.40
CA GLU A 465 -2.03 -23.01 -12.50
C GLU A 465 -0.68 -23.03 -13.22
N VAL A 466 0.35 -22.59 -12.53
CA VAL A 466 1.72 -22.56 -13.02
C VAL A 466 2.64 -23.28 -12.04
N THR A 467 3.40 -24.26 -12.50
CA THR A 467 4.47 -24.86 -11.70
C THR A 467 5.74 -24.04 -11.89
N GLY A 468 5.99 -23.11 -10.96
CA GLY A 468 7.21 -22.31 -10.91
C GLY A 468 8.44 -23.15 -10.53
N LEU A 469 9.53 -22.49 -10.17
CA LEU A 469 10.73 -23.16 -9.69
C LEU A 469 10.70 -23.33 -8.16
N ASP A 470 11.33 -24.38 -7.68
CA ASP A 470 11.60 -24.59 -6.26
C ASP A 470 12.48 -23.47 -5.72
N GLY A 471 11.95 -22.70 -4.76
CA GLY A 471 12.63 -21.50 -4.23
C GLY A 471 13.98 -21.82 -3.58
N THR A 472 14.14 -22.98 -2.94
CA THR A 472 15.39 -23.40 -2.32
C THR A 472 16.46 -23.70 -3.38
N LYS A 473 16.08 -24.47 -4.42
CA LYS A 473 16.99 -24.80 -5.52
C LYS A 473 17.37 -23.54 -6.31
N LEU A 474 16.40 -22.65 -6.58
CA LEU A 474 16.64 -21.38 -7.26
C LEU A 474 17.61 -20.50 -6.45
N SER A 475 17.36 -20.34 -5.15
CA SER A 475 18.22 -19.56 -4.27
C SER A 475 19.64 -20.13 -4.23
N ALA A 476 19.79 -21.46 -4.12
CA ALA A 476 21.08 -22.13 -4.17
C ALA A 476 21.82 -21.87 -5.52
N ALA A 477 21.10 -21.90 -6.65
CA ALA A 477 21.67 -21.57 -7.95
C ALA A 477 22.12 -20.10 -8.06
N GLN A 478 21.32 -19.17 -7.53
CA GLN A 478 21.61 -17.74 -7.57
C GLN A 478 22.78 -17.33 -6.67
N THR A 479 22.96 -18.00 -5.51
CA THR A 479 23.98 -17.66 -4.51
C THR A 479 25.25 -18.48 -4.60
N ALA A 480 25.32 -19.48 -5.50
CA ALA A 480 26.49 -20.32 -5.68
C ALA A 480 27.74 -19.48 -6.05
N PRO A 481 28.87 -19.63 -5.33
CA PRO A 481 30.11 -18.90 -5.63
C PRO A 481 30.68 -19.22 -7.02
N ALA A 482 30.52 -20.48 -7.47
CA ALA A 482 30.82 -20.94 -8.82
C ALA A 482 29.64 -21.76 -9.31
N ARG A 483 28.89 -21.22 -10.29
CA ARG A 483 27.70 -21.85 -10.84
C ARG A 483 28.08 -22.97 -11.80
N THR A 484 27.38 -24.10 -11.69
CA THR A 484 27.37 -25.08 -12.76
C THR A 484 26.62 -24.54 -14.00
N PRO A 485 26.78 -25.13 -15.19
CA PRO A 485 26.02 -24.71 -16.38
C PRO A 485 24.50 -24.69 -16.16
N ASP A 486 23.97 -25.69 -15.46
CA ASP A 486 22.52 -25.77 -15.13
C ASP A 486 22.10 -24.64 -14.19
N GLN A 487 22.90 -24.37 -13.15
CA GLN A 487 22.64 -23.27 -12.21
C GLN A 487 22.70 -21.89 -12.90
N GLN A 488 23.63 -21.73 -13.85
CA GLN A 488 23.70 -20.50 -14.65
C GLN A 488 22.45 -20.35 -15.52
N THR A 489 22.01 -21.42 -16.21
CA THR A 489 20.80 -21.43 -17.02
C THR A 489 19.55 -21.07 -16.20
N VAL A 490 19.44 -21.60 -14.97
CA VAL A 490 18.33 -21.29 -14.06
C VAL A 490 18.37 -19.84 -13.57
N ALA A 491 19.56 -19.32 -13.23
CA ALA A 491 19.73 -17.94 -12.82
C ALA A 491 19.38 -16.96 -13.95
N ASP A 492 19.82 -17.25 -15.18
CA ASP A 492 19.50 -16.44 -16.38
C ASP A 492 18.00 -16.46 -16.68
N ALA A 493 17.37 -17.62 -16.58
CA ALA A 493 15.91 -17.76 -16.75
C ALA A 493 15.14 -16.95 -15.69
N SER A 494 15.62 -16.91 -14.44
CA SER A 494 15.02 -16.09 -13.38
C SER A 494 15.12 -14.59 -13.69
N ILE A 495 16.23 -14.13 -14.27
CA ILE A 495 16.37 -12.74 -14.72
C ILE A 495 15.40 -12.41 -15.84
N ILE A 496 15.23 -13.32 -16.80
CA ILE A 496 14.23 -13.16 -17.88
C ILE A 496 12.83 -13.11 -17.30
N GLY A 497 12.50 -13.99 -16.36
CA GLY A 497 11.23 -13.98 -15.63
C GLY A 497 10.96 -12.63 -14.93
N ASP A 498 11.96 -12.06 -14.27
CA ASP A 498 11.86 -10.74 -13.64
C ASP A 498 11.60 -9.63 -14.66
N ARG A 499 12.28 -9.65 -15.81
CA ARG A 499 12.10 -8.67 -16.89
C ARG A 499 10.69 -8.73 -17.48
N GLU A 500 10.20 -9.91 -17.79
CA GLU A 500 8.85 -10.12 -18.34
C GLU A 500 7.77 -9.76 -17.31
N THR A 501 8.01 -10.02 -16.02
CA THR A 501 7.14 -9.60 -14.92
C THR A 501 6.99 -8.08 -14.87
N LEU A 502 8.08 -7.32 -14.97
CA LEU A 502 8.01 -5.85 -15.01
C LEU A 502 7.33 -5.32 -16.27
N LYS A 503 7.51 -6.01 -17.42
CA LYS A 503 6.77 -5.66 -18.64
C LYS A 503 5.26 -5.87 -18.46
N ALA A 504 4.86 -6.98 -17.86
CA ALA A 504 3.44 -7.25 -17.57
C ALA A 504 2.88 -6.25 -16.57
N ASP A 505 3.61 -5.98 -15.47
CA ASP A 505 3.23 -5.00 -14.44
C ASP A 505 3.04 -3.59 -15.02
N SER A 506 3.82 -3.21 -16.03
CA SER A 506 3.71 -1.90 -16.69
C SER A 506 2.33 -1.63 -17.30
N TYR A 507 1.56 -2.65 -17.65
CA TYR A 507 0.22 -2.46 -18.18
C TYR A 507 -0.77 -1.94 -17.13
N ILE A 508 -0.51 -2.13 -15.83
CA ILE A 508 -1.36 -1.58 -14.76
C ILE A 508 -1.37 -0.04 -14.83
N PRO A 509 -0.23 0.68 -14.77
CA PRO A 509 -0.25 2.12 -14.90
C PRO A 509 -0.71 2.60 -16.30
N LEU A 510 -0.58 1.79 -17.36
CA LEU A 510 -1.17 2.13 -18.66
C LEU A 510 -2.70 2.14 -18.60
N VAL A 511 -3.32 1.15 -17.98
CA VAL A 511 -4.78 1.12 -17.74
C VAL A 511 -5.21 2.31 -16.90
N MET A 512 -4.46 2.63 -15.84
CA MET A 512 -4.71 3.82 -15.02
C MET A 512 -4.64 5.10 -15.85
N ALA A 513 -3.65 5.22 -16.75
CA ALA A 513 -3.53 6.38 -17.65
C ALA A 513 -4.76 6.53 -18.54
N VAL A 514 -5.28 5.44 -19.11
CA VAL A 514 -6.52 5.47 -19.90
C VAL A 514 -7.71 5.96 -19.05
N VAL A 515 -7.87 5.44 -17.84
CA VAL A 515 -8.95 5.88 -16.92
C VAL A 515 -8.81 7.36 -16.58
N TYR A 516 -7.59 7.82 -16.22
CA TYR A 516 -7.39 9.24 -15.91
C TYR A 516 -7.54 10.15 -17.13
N ALA A 517 -7.20 9.71 -18.33
CA ALA A 517 -7.48 10.43 -19.56
C ALA A 517 -9.00 10.61 -19.77
N LEU A 518 -9.79 9.54 -19.58
CA LEU A 518 -11.25 9.62 -19.67
C LEU A 518 -11.83 10.53 -18.59
N LEU A 519 -11.34 10.47 -17.36
CA LEU A 519 -11.74 11.39 -16.28
C LEU A 519 -11.33 12.82 -16.58
N PHE A 520 -10.17 13.05 -17.15
CA PHE A 520 -9.74 14.38 -17.57
C PHE A 520 -10.67 14.99 -18.65
N LEU A 521 -11.03 14.19 -19.65
CA LEU A 521 -12.00 14.59 -20.67
C LEU A 521 -13.40 14.85 -20.08
N TYR A 522 -13.84 13.99 -19.15
CA TYR A 522 -15.09 14.18 -18.41
C TYR A 522 -15.09 15.52 -17.66
N PHE A 523 -14.04 15.80 -16.87
CA PHE A 523 -13.97 17.08 -16.15
C PHE A 523 -13.89 18.28 -17.11
N LYS A 524 -13.17 18.15 -18.22
CA LYS A 524 -13.11 19.21 -19.23
C LYS A 524 -14.49 19.49 -19.84
N SER A 525 -15.32 18.47 -20.09
CA SER A 525 -16.66 18.62 -20.66
C SER A 525 -17.65 19.33 -19.72
N ILE A 526 -17.44 19.21 -18.38
CA ILE A 526 -18.27 19.88 -17.37
C ILE A 526 -17.73 21.22 -16.86
N GLY A 527 -16.76 21.82 -17.57
CA GLY A 527 -16.22 23.14 -17.24
C GLY A 527 -14.98 23.13 -16.34
N GLY A 528 -14.24 22.02 -16.32
CA GLY A 528 -12.96 21.84 -15.61
C GLY A 528 -13.10 21.18 -14.24
N TYR A 529 -11.94 20.77 -13.70
CA TYR A 529 -11.88 20.21 -12.34
C TYR A 529 -12.15 21.32 -11.32
N LYS A 530 -13.10 21.08 -10.40
CA LYS A 530 -13.49 22.05 -9.35
C LYS A 530 -13.76 21.30 -8.04
N THR A 531 -13.35 21.89 -6.93
CA THR A 531 -13.71 21.42 -5.57
C THR A 531 -15.21 21.64 -5.33
N VAL A 532 -15.88 20.63 -4.80
CA VAL A 532 -17.30 20.69 -4.40
C VAL A 532 -17.40 21.20 -2.96
N ARG A 533 -18.36 22.08 -2.70
CA ARG A 533 -18.70 22.51 -1.34
C ARG A 533 -19.89 21.72 -0.83
N ILE A 534 -19.89 21.38 0.45
CA ILE A 534 -20.98 20.60 1.09
C ILE A 534 -22.34 21.31 1.05
N ASP A 535 -22.35 22.64 0.97
CA ASP A 535 -23.56 23.48 0.89
C ASP A 535 -24.12 23.59 -0.53
N ALA A 536 -23.40 23.13 -1.55
CA ALA A 536 -23.92 23.10 -2.91
C ALA A 536 -25.13 22.15 -2.96
N PRO A 537 -26.26 22.58 -3.57
CA PRO A 537 -27.38 21.66 -3.76
C PRO A 537 -26.90 20.41 -4.46
N VAL A 538 -27.37 19.26 -4.01
CA VAL A 538 -27.09 17.97 -4.67
C VAL A 538 -27.55 18.14 -6.11
N GLN A 539 -26.62 18.39 -7.03
CA GLN A 539 -26.95 18.24 -8.45
C GLN A 539 -27.30 16.77 -8.59
N ALA A 540 -28.62 16.52 -8.73
CA ALA A 540 -29.07 15.22 -9.15
C ALA A 540 -28.24 14.87 -10.38
N VAL A 541 -27.36 13.86 -10.25
CA VAL A 541 -26.70 13.24 -11.38
C VAL A 541 -27.80 12.45 -12.07
N THR A 542 -28.69 13.20 -12.73
CA THR A 542 -29.54 12.62 -13.74
C THR A 542 -28.60 12.18 -14.84
N ALA A 543 -28.55 10.87 -15.06
CA ALA A 543 -27.99 10.29 -16.26
C ALA A 543 -28.50 11.10 -17.47
N ARG A 544 -27.60 11.76 -18.16
CA ARG A 544 -27.71 12.17 -19.55
C ARG A 544 -26.47 11.70 -20.26
#